data_f8c7c4846f433f719338ab2f0802dcbb
#
_entry.id   f8c7c4846f433f719338ab2f0802dcbb
#
_cell.length_a   1.000
_cell.length_b   1.000
_cell.length_c   1.000
_cell.angle_alpha   90.00
_cell.angle_beta   90.00
_cell.angle_gamma   90.00
#
_symmetry.space_group_name_H-M   'P 1'
#
loop_
_entity.id
_entity.type
_entity.pdbx_description
1 polymer ?
#
loop_
_entity_poly.entity_id
_entity_poly.type
_entity_poly.pdbx_seq_one_letter_code
_entity_poly.pdbx_strand_id
1 'polypeptide(L)'
;MSKIIGIDLGTTNSCVSVMEGGEATVIPNAEGHRTTPSVVAFSKTGERMVGQVAKRQAVTNPDRTISSIKREMGTDYKVTIDGKKYTPQEISAMILQKLKADAEAYLGEPVTEAVITVPAYFTDAQRQATKDAGKIAGLDVKRIINEPTAAALAYGLDKETDQKIMVYDLGGGTFDVSVLEIGDGVIEVLATAGNNRLGGDDFDQCITNYLVEEFKKSDGIDLSGDRVAMQRLKEAAEKAKIELSGVTSTNINLPYITADATGPKHLDVTLTRAKFNELTAHLVEKTAGPVRQAMSDAGITASDLTKVLLVGGSSRVPAVQEMVKKLTGKEGFKGINPDECVADGAAIQGGVLGGDVSGVVLLDVTPLSLGIETLGGVFTKLIERNTTIPTKKSQVFSTAADNQTSVEVNVLQGEREMAAYNKSLGRFQLDGIAPARRGVPQIEVTFDIDANGIVNVSAKDLGTGKEQHITITSSTNMSKEDVEKAVHEAEQYAAEDAKRKEEIDTRNQGDQMVYQTERTLEELGDKVDAAEKAEVESKLNELKETLKGSDTAAIKAATEALTQVFYKLSEKMYQQANPQGQPGANPGCDPNCQGGDCGKDDNGQQYYDADYTVVDDDKK
;
A
#
# COMPACT_ATOMS: atom_id res chain seq x y z
N MET A 1 -0.70 18.07 17.50
CA MET A 1 0.21 17.78 16.36
C MET A 1 -0.57 16.88 15.43
N SER A 2 -0.46 17.05 14.10
CA SER A 2 -1.11 16.12 13.18
C SER A 2 -0.51 14.73 13.39
N LYS A 3 -1.33 13.68 13.34
CA LYS A 3 -0.87 12.30 13.48
C LYS A 3 -0.06 11.90 12.25
N ILE A 4 1.05 11.20 12.46
CA ILE A 4 1.85 10.60 11.38
C ILE A 4 1.29 9.21 11.11
N ILE A 5 0.80 8.95 9.91
CA ILE A 5 0.30 7.63 9.53
C ILE A 5 1.42 6.73 9.00
N GLY A 6 1.30 5.43 9.26
CA GLY A 6 2.15 4.40 8.68
C GLY A 6 1.47 3.75 7.48
N ILE A 7 2.14 3.69 6.34
CA ILE A 7 1.59 3.12 5.11
C ILE A 7 2.48 1.99 4.61
N ASP A 8 1.90 0.81 4.47
CA ASP A 8 2.43 -0.24 3.61
C ASP A 8 1.88 -0.05 2.20
N LEU A 9 2.73 0.44 1.30
CA LEU A 9 2.42 0.56 -0.13
C LEU A 9 2.76 -0.74 -0.85
N GLY A 10 1.91 -1.76 -0.69
CA GLY A 10 2.16 -3.10 -1.24
C GLY A 10 1.92 -3.22 -2.75
N THR A 11 2.48 -4.25 -3.38
CA THR A 11 2.31 -4.52 -4.82
C THR A 11 0.86 -4.90 -5.16
N THR A 12 0.24 -5.74 -4.34
CA THR A 12 -1.13 -6.25 -4.57
C THR A 12 -2.14 -5.56 -3.67
N ASN A 13 -1.82 -5.41 -2.40
CA ASN A 13 -2.66 -4.73 -1.42
C ASN A 13 -1.80 -3.74 -0.62
N SER A 14 -2.41 -2.63 -0.25
CA SER A 14 -1.82 -1.62 0.63
C SER A 14 -2.58 -1.56 1.95
N CYS A 15 -1.91 -1.13 3.01
CA CYS A 15 -2.48 -1.02 4.35
C CYS A 15 -2.06 0.31 4.98
N VAL A 16 -2.92 0.89 5.80
CA VAL A 16 -2.62 2.11 6.56
C VAL A 16 -2.92 1.89 8.04
N SER A 17 -2.02 2.36 8.89
CA SER A 17 -2.11 2.26 10.34
C SER A 17 -1.73 3.57 11.01
N VAL A 18 -2.15 3.77 12.25
CA VAL A 18 -1.87 4.95 13.06
C VAL A 18 -1.61 4.55 14.51
N MET A 19 -0.84 5.38 15.24
CA MET A 19 -0.70 5.21 16.69
C MET A 19 -1.92 5.76 17.43
N GLU A 20 -2.59 4.91 18.20
CA GLU A 20 -3.70 5.27 19.07
C GLU A 20 -3.56 4.61 20.45
N GLY A 21 -3.64 5.39 21.50
CA GLY A 21 -3.55 4.87 22.87
C GLY A 21 -2.24 4.14 23.21
N GLY A 22 -1.17 4.36 22.45
CA GLY A 22 0.13 3.69 22.61
C GLY A 22 0.27 2.41 21.79
N GLU A 23 -0.73 2.02 21.00
CA GLU A 23 -0.72 0.84 20.14
C GLU A 23 -0.89 1.24 18.67
N ALA A 24 -0.35 0.45 17.75
CA ALA A 24 -0.58 0.62 16.33
C ALA A 24 -1.95 0.04 15.95
N THR A 25 -2.76 0.83 15.28
CA THR A 25 -4.13 0.47 14.88
C THR A 25 -4.28 0.59 13.37
N VAL A 26 -4.65 -0.52 12.71
CA VAL A 26 -4.94 -0.52 11.28
C VAL A 26 -6.25 0.22 11.02
N ILE A 27 -6.20 1.19 10.13
CA ILE A 27 -7.37 1.97 9.70
C ILE A 27 -8.13 1.19 8.61
N PRO A 28 -9.41 0.86 8.83
CA PRO A 28 -10.24 0.26 7.78
C PRO A 28 -10.53 1.28 6.67
N ASN A 29 -10.59 0.79 5.43
CA ASN A 29 -10.99 1.64 4.31
C ASN A 29 -12.52 1.90 4.32
N ALA A 30 -12.97 2.78 3.41
CA ALA A 30 -14.39 3.14 3.31
C ALA A 30 -15.32 1.94 3.03
N GLU A 31 -14.79 0.83 2.50
CA GLU A 31 -15.50 -0.41 2.25
C GLU A 31 -15.47 -1.38 3.47
N GLY A 32 -14.89 -0.96 4.60
CA GLY A 32 -14.78 -1.75 5.83
C GLY A 32 -13.67 -2.80 5.84
N HIS A 33 -12.78 -2.82 4.82
CA HIS A 33 -11.66 -3.76 4.78
C HIS A 33 -10.39 -3.14 5.38
N ARG A 34 -9.57 -3.97 6.02
CA ARG A 34 -8.31 -3.54 6.65
C ARG A 34 -7.16 -3.37 5.64
N THR A 35 -7.32 -3.87 4.43
CA THR A 35 -6.38 -3.68 3.31
C THR A 35 -7.12 -3.15 2.09
N THR A 36 -6.42 -2.37 1.27
CA THR A 36 -6.94 -1.78 0.04
C THR A 36 -6.17 -2.35 -1.16
N PRO A 37 -6.83 -2.95 -2.16
CA PRO A 37 -6.16 -3.40 -3.37
C PRO A 37 -5.37 -2.27 -4.03
N SER A 38 -4.10 -2.51 -4.38
CA SER A 38 -3.22 -1.57 -5.08
C SER A 38 -3.57 -1.52 -6.58
N VAL A 39 -4.82 -1.21 -6.87
CA VAL A 39 -5.40 -1.19 -8.22
C VAL A 39 -6.00 0.18 -8.50
N VAL A 40 -5.66 0.74 -9.66
CA VAL A 40 -6.20 1.99 -10.18
C VAL A 40 -6.89 1.73 -11.51
N ALA A 41 -8.07 2.28 -11.72
CA ALA A 41 -8.77 2.17 -12.97
C ALA A 41 -9.39 3.50 -13.38
N PHE A 42 -9.63 3.65 -14.70
CA PHE A 42 -10.29 4.81 -15.27
C PHE A 42 -11.55 4.37 -16.01
N SER A 43 -12.69 4.97 -15.69
CA SER A 43 -13.94 4.71 -16.40
C SER A 43 -13.88 5.25 -17.85
N LYS A 44 -14.85 4.88 -18.67
CA LYS A 44 -14.99 5.45 -20.02
C LYS A 44 -15.26 6.96 -20.02
N THR A 45 -15.74 7.50 -18.91
CA THR A 45 -15.99 8.94 -18.71
C THR A 45 -14.80 9.67 -18.08
N GLY A 46 -13.65 8.98 -17.90
CA GLY A 46 -12.44 9.56 -17.31
C GLY A 46 -12.41 9.55 -15.77
N GLU A 47 -13.41 8.96 -15.12
CA GLU A 47 -13.46 8.85 -13.65
C GLU A 47 -12.37 7.92 -13.14
N ARG A 48 -11.63 8.37 -12.13
CA ARG A 48 -10.60 7.58 -11.47
C ARG A 48 -11.21 6.75 -10.34
N MET A 49 -10.92 5.46 -10.35
CA MET A 49 -11.30 4.50 -9.32
C MET A 49 -10.04 3.88 -8.71
N VAL A 50 -10.05 3.68 -7.39
CA VAL A 50 -8.91 3.10 -6.66
C VAL A 50 -9.42 2.03 -5.69
N GLY A 51 -8.63 0.99 -5.50
CA GLY A 51 -8.92 -0.05 -4.52
C GLY A 51 -9.93 -1.08 -5.01
N GLN A 52 -10.84 -1.46 -4.15
CA GLN A 52 -11.80 -2.54 -4.41
C GLN A 52 -12.73 -2.24 -5.59
N VAL A 53 -13.15 -0.99 -5.74
CA VAL A 53 -14.00 -0.57 -6.87
C VAL A 53 -13.25 -0.74 -8.21
N ALA A 54 -11.97 -0.35 -8.25
CA ALA A 54 -11.12 -0.56 -9.42
C ALA A 54 -10.91 -2.06 -9.72
N LYS A 55 -10.65 -2.88 -8.69
CA LYS A 55 -10.45 -4.34 -8.84
C LYS A 55 -11.72 -5.02 -9.38
N ARG A 56 -12.90 -4.69 -8.87
CA ARG A 56 -14.17 -5.33 -9.27
C ARG A 56 -14.52 -5.14 -10.75
N GLN A 57 -14.17 -4.03 -11.35
CA GLN A 57 -14.48 -3.75 -12.75
C GLN A 57 -13.36 -4.14 -13.73
N ALA A 58 -12.24 -4.68 -13.24
CA ALA A 58 -11.06 -5.01 -14.05
C ALA A 58 -11.38 -5.95 -15.22
N VAL A 59 -12.25 -6.94 -15.02
CA VAL A 59 -12.70 -7.87 -16.08
C VAL A 59 -13.39 -7.15 -17.23
N THR A 60 -14.23 -6.16 -16.94
CA THR A 60 -15.00 -5.42 -17.97
C THR A 60 -14.24 -4.23 -18.54
N ASN A 61 -13.12 -3.85 -17.94
CA ASN A 61 -12.33 -2.68 -18.29
C ASN A 61 -10.80 -2.95 -18.16
N PRO A 62 -10.28 -4.05 -18.72
CA PRO A 62 -8.89 -4.46 -18.52
C PRO A 62 -7.88 -3.44 -19.08
N ASP A 63 -8.21 -2.76 -20.17
CA ASP A 63 -7.30 -1.80 -20.85
C ASP A 63 -7.08 -0.51 -20.06
N ARG A 64 -7.95 -0.22 -19.09
CA ARG A 64 -7.94 0.99 -18.27
C ARG A 64 -7.75 0.68 -16.79
N THR A 65 -7.36 -0.56 -16.44
CA THR A 65 -7.12 -1.01 -15.08
C THR A 65 -5.66 -1.36 -14.92
N ILE A 66 -5.02 -0.73 -13.92
CA ILE A 66 -3.60 -0.85 -13.63
C ILE A 66 -3.46 -1.57 -12.29
N SER A 67 -2.72 -2.67 -12.29
CA SER A 67 -2.33 -3.44 -11.10
C SER A 67 -0.83 -3.64 -11.05
N SER A 68 -0.28 -3.96 -9.88
CA SER A 68 1.13 -4.31 -9.67
C SER A 68 2.13 -3.23 -10.11
N ILE A 69 1.72 -1.96 -10.13
CA ILE A 69 2.54 -0.83 -10.62
C ILE A 69 3.83 -0.65 -9.80
N LYS A 70 3.85 -1.09 -8.54
CA LYS A 70 5.04 -1.04 -7.67
C LYS A 70 6.26 -1.76 -8.28
N ARG A 71 6.05 -2.78 -9.13
CA ARG A 71 7.12 -3.48 -9.86
C ARG A 71 7.85 -2.60 -10.88
N GLU A 72 7.21 -1.52 -11.32
CA GLU A 72 7.75 -0.59 -12.30
C GLU A 72 8.31 0.70 -11.66
N MET A 73 8.28 0.82 -10.32
CA MET A 73 8.86 1.96 -9.61
C MET A 73 10.35 2.12 -9.94
N GLY A 74 10.78 3.34 -10.15
CA GLY A 74 12.17 3.66 -10.52
C GLY A 74 12.58 3.24 -11.94
N THR A 75 11.60 2.96 -12.82
CA THR A 75 11.81 2.70 -14.26
C THR A 75 11.18 3.79 -15.11
N ASP A 76 11.46 3.80 -16.41
CA ASP A 76 10.87 4.71 -17.40
C ASP A 76 9.51 4.22 -17.95
N TYR A 77 8.94 3.19 -17.35
CA TYR A 77 7.63 2.64 -17.71
C TYR A 77 6.55 3.72 -17.62
N LYS A 78 5.64 3.71 -18.59
CA LYS A 78 4.49 4.62 -18.64
C LYS A 78 3.24 3.87 -19.07
N VAL A 79 2.17 4.05 -18.32
CA VAL A 79 0.84 3.60 -18.69
C VAL A 79 0.18 4.68 -19.53
N THR A 80 -0.40 4.31 -20.66
CA THR A 80 -1.17 5.26 -21.49
C THR A 80 -2.66 4.97 -21.35
N ILE A 81 -3.41 5.94 -20.83
CA ILE A 81 -4.87 5.89 -20.71
C ILE A 81 -5.43 7.11 -21.43
N ASP A 82 -6.29 6.89 -22.43
CA ASP A 82 -6.94 7.95 -23.23
C ASP A 82 -5.96 8.99 -23.78
N GLY A 83 -4.77 8.53 -24.20
CA GLY A 83 -3.72 9.38 -24.74
C GLY A 83 -2.87 10.10 -23.68
N LYS A 84 -3.25 10.10 -22.41
CA LYS A 84 -2.43 10.60 -21.29
C LYS A 84 -1.51 9.49 -20.79
N LYS A 85 -0.23 9.86 -20.58
CA LYS A 85 0.79 8.96 -20.04
C LYS A 85 0.95 9.20 -18.54
N TYR A 86 0.92 8.13 -17.77
CA TYR A 86 1.12 8.13 -16.32
C TYR A 86 2.38 7.37 -15.96
N THR A 87 3.18 7.93 -15.07
CA THR A 87 4.34 7.27 -14.47
C THR A 87 3.93 6.33 -13.34
N PRO A 88 4.78 5.36 -12.93
CA PRO A 88 4.52 4.54 -11.76
C PRO A 88 4.30 5.36 -10.48
N GLN A 89 5.00 6.50 -10.33
CA GLN A 89 4.86 7.42 -9.22
C GLN A 89 3.46 8.04 -9.17
N GLU A 90 2.92 8.50 -10.30
CA GLU A 90 1.57 9.09 -10.39
C GLU A 90 0.48 8.04 -10.07
N ILE A 91 0.61 6.82 -10.59
CA ILE A 91 -0.35 5.74 -10.27
C ILE A 91 -0.26 5.35 -8.79
N SER A 92 0.95 5.23 -8.24
CA SER A 92 1.15 4.95 -6.81
C SER A 92 0.61 6.08 -5.93
N ALA A 93 0.76 7.33 -6.36
CA ALA A 93 0.19 8.48 -5.65
C ALA A 93 -1.33 8.43 -5.56
N MET A 94 -2.03 7.92 -6.59
CA MET A 94 -3.48 7.73 -6.54
C MET A 94 -3.89 6.72 -5.45
N ILE A 95 -3.10 5.66 -5.26
CA ILE A 95 -3.31 4.70 -4.19
C ILE A 95 -3.08 5.37 -2.82
N LEU A 96 -1.98 6.11 -2.68
CA LEU A 96 -1.66 6.84 -1.45
C LEU A 96 -2.72 7.90 -1.11
N GLN A 97 -3.29 8.59 -2.11
CA GLN A 97 -4.40 9.53 -1.90
C GLN A 97 -5.64 8.84 -1.34
N LYS A 98 -5.97 7.63 -1.83
CA LYS A 98 -7.09 6.85 -1.27
C LYS A 98 -6.84 6.49 0.18
N LEU A 99 -5.64 5.98 0.52
CA LEU A 99 -5.28 5.63 1.89
C LEU A 99 -5.28 6.86 2.81
N LYS A 100 -4.78 8.00 2.32
CA LYS A 100 -4.85 9.28 3.03
C LYS A 100 -6.30 9.69 3.31
N ALA A 101 -7.18 9.64 2.30
CA ALA A 101 -8.57 9.99 2.45
C ALA A 101 -9.31 9.06 3.44
N ASP A 102 -9.01 7.76 3.43
CA ASP A 102 -9.55 6.80 4.40
C ASP A 102 -9.05 7.13 5.82
N ALA A 103 -7.78 7.50 5.97
CA ALA A 103 -7.21 7.90 7.26
C ALA A 103 -7.83 9.20 7.77
N GLU A 104 -8.01 10.21 6.91
CA GLU A 104 -8.67 11.48 7.25
C GLU A 104 -10.13 11.26 7.66
N ALA A 105 -10.84 10.35 6.97
CA ALA A 105 -12.22 10.01 7.32
C ALA A 105 -12.31 9.29 8.68
N TYR A 106 -11.35 8.42 8.98
CA TYR A 106 -11.29 7.70 10.26
C TYR A 106 -10.92 8.62 11.43
N LEU A 107 -9.89 9.47 11.24
CA LEU A 107 -9.36 10.34 12.28
C LEU A 107 -10.21 11.61 12.50
N GLY A 108 -11.02 12.02 11.53
CA GLY A 108 -11.79 13.25 11.57
C GLY A 108 -10.92 14.52 11.44
N GLU A 109 -9.66 14.39 11.05
CA GLU A 109 -8.71 15.50 10.88
C GLU A 109 -7.85 15.32 9.62
N PRO A 110 -7.30 16.43 9.04
CA PRO A 110 -6.39 16.33 7.90
C PRO A 110 -5.11 15.57 8.24
N VAL A 111 -4.66 14.71 7.32
CA VAL A 111 -3.42 13.96 7.41
C VAL A 111 -2.41 14.52 6.41
N THR A 112 -1.29 15.02 6.90
CA THR A 112 -0.26 15.65 6.07
C THR A 112 1.09 14.95 6.11
N GLU A 113 1.30 14.02 7.07
CA GLU A 113 2.60 13.38 7.32
C GLU A 113 2.46 11.86 7.31
N ALA A 114 3.44 11.19 6.74
CA ALA A 114 3.44 9.73 6.67
C ALA A 114 4.86 9.12 6.76
N VAL A 115 4.90 7.88 7.26
CA VAL A 115 5.99 6.93 7.05
C VAL A 115 5.51 5.92 6.01
N ILE A 116 6.29 5.71 4.94
CA ILE A 116 5.92 4.80 3.84
C ILE A 116 6.96 3.69 3.75
N THR A 117 6.50 2.45 3.56
CA THR A 117 7.39 1.29 3.48
C THR A 117 7.82 1.00 2.05
N VAL A 118 8.98 0.38 1.93
CA VAL A 118 9.54 -0.13 0.68
C VAL A 118 10.19 -1.49 0.92
N PRO A 119 10.27 -2.37 -0.09
CA PRO A 119 11.10 -3.58 -0.01
C PRO A 119 12.54 -3.24 0.38
N ALA A 120 13.16 -4.08 1.22
CA ALA A 120 14.53 -3.82 1.69
C ALA A 120 15.52 -3.78 0.52
N TYR A 121 15.28 -4.59 -0.52
CA TYR A 121 16.14 -4.69 -1.70
C TYR A 121 15.84 -3.65 -2.80
N PHE A 122 14.98 -2.65 -2.50
CA PHE A 122 14.75 -1.54 -3.44
C PHE A 122 16.03 -0.72 -3.64
N THR A 123 16.28 -0.39 -4.91
CA THR A 123 17.35 0.54 -5.29
C THR A 123 17.01 1.97 -4.85
N ASP A 124 18.03 2.83 -4.80
CA ASP A 124 17.86 4.25 -4.50
C ASP A 124 16.79 4.92 -5.40
N ALA A 125 16.81 4.63 -6.71
CA ALA A 125 15.80 5.13 -7.65
C ALA A 125 14.35 4.74 -7.28
N GLN A 126 14.15 3.52 -6.80
CA GLN A 126 12.83 3.02 -6.40
C GLN A 126 12.39 3.68 -5.08
N ARG A 127 13.30 3.92 -4.15
CA ARG A 127 13.07 4.64 -2.88
C ARG A 127 12.66 6.09 -3.14
N GLN A 128 13.44 6.78 -3.98
CA GLN A 128 13.13 8.15 -4.36
C GLN A 128 11.78 8.24 -5.09
N ALA A 129 11.49 7.33 -6.02
CA ALA A 129 10.20 7.27 -6.71
C ALA A 129 9.02 7.07 -5.74
N THR A 130 9.21 6.28 -4.68
CA THR A 130 8.20 6.10 -3.62
C THR A 130 7.99 7.39 -2.82
N LYS A 131 9.08 8.09 -2.48
CA LYS A 131 9.01 9.39 -1.80
C LYS A 131 8.31 10.44 -2.65
N ASP A 132 8.59 10.49 -3.96
CA ASP A 132 7.93 11.37 -4.92
C ASP A 132 6.42 11.05 -5.04
N ALA A 133 6.04 9.76 -5.06
CA ALA A 133 4.64 9.35 -5.04
C ALA A 133 3.91 9.85 -3.78
N GLY A 134 4.55 9.79 -2.61
CA GLY A 134 4.02 10.36 -1.37
C GLY A 134 3.80 11.87 -1.47
N LYS A 135 4.78 12.59 -2.03
CA LYS A 135 4.69 14.04 -2.24
C LYS A 135 3.55 14.39 -3.22
N ILE A 136 3.42 13.68 -4.33
CA ILE A 136 2.32 13.84 -5.30
C ILE A 136 0.96 13.58 -4.63
N ALA A 137 0.89 12.64 -3.69
CA ALA A 137 -0.31 12.39 -2.91
C ALA A 137 -0.63 13.46 -1.86
N GLY A 138 0.20 14.49 -1.70
CA GLY A 138 0.05 15.54 -0.70
C GLY A 138 0.46 15.09 0.71
N LEU A 139 1.45 14.18 0.80
CA LEU A 139 2.03 13.71 2.05
C LEU A 139 3.48 14.18 2.19
N ASP A 140 3.83 14.76 3.32
CA ASP A 140 5.22 14.94 3.74
C ASP A 140 5.75 13.58 4.25
N VAL A 141 6.57 12.93 3.43
CA VAL A 141 7.14 11.61 3.75
C VAL A 141 8.29 11.81 4.73
N LYS A 142 7.99 11.65 6.01
CA LYS A 142 8.97 11.81 7.09
C LYS A 142 10.07 10.76 7.05
N ARG A 143 9.72 9.55 6.68
CA ARG A 143 10.67 8.44 6.53
C ARG A 143 10.20 7.41 5.51
N ILE A 144 11.16 6.87 4.76
CA ILE A 144 11.03 5.61 4.04
C ILE A 144 11.67 4.53 4.92
N ILE A 145 10.90 3.48 5.23
CA ILE A 145 11.35 2.35 6.06
C ILE A 145 11.25 1.04 5.29
N ASN A 146 12.19 0.11 5.50
CA ASN A 146 12.14 -1.19 4.87
C ASN A 146 11.01 -2.07 5.45
N GLU A 147 10.29 -2.78 4.58
CA GLU A 147 9.15 -3.65 4.96
C GLU A 147 9.53 -4.69 6.04
N PRO A 148 10.63 -5.45 5.91
CA PRO A 148 11.02 -6.40 6.95
C PRO A 148 11.42 -5.71 8.25
N THR A 149 11.96 -4.51 8.19
CA THR A 149 12.32 -3.72 9.37
C THR A 149 11.08 -3.21 10.09
N ALA A 150 10.08 -2.74 9.34
CA ALA A 150 8.78 -2.37 9.89
C ALA A 150 8.08 -3.58 10.55
N ALA A 151 8.07 -4.74 9.90
CA ALA A 151 7.50 -5.95 10.49
C ALA A 151 8.22 -6.38 11.78
N ALA A 152 9.55 -6.24 11.83
CA ALA A 152 10.32 -6.51 13.06
C ALA A 152 9.98 -5.51 14.17
N LEU A 153 9.75 -4.24 13.84
CA LEU A 153 9.33 -3.19 14.78
C LEU A 153 7.96 -3.51 15.37
N ALA A 154 7.00 -3.93 14.55
CA ALA A 154 5.68 -4.36 15.03
C ALA A 154 5.76 -5.61 15.93
N TYR A 155 6.69 -6.53 15.64
CA TYR A 155 6.91 -7.71 16.46
C TYR A 155 7.66 -7.39 17.77
N GLY A 156 8.67 -6.52 17.71
CA GLY A 156 9.70 -6.39 18.73
C GLY A 156 9.46 -5.30 19.77
N LEU A 157 8.42 -4.48 19.63
CA LEU A 157 8.20 -3.32 20.50
C LEU A 157 8.10 -3.67 21.99
N ASP A 158 7.61 -4.85 22.33
CA ASP A 158 7.40 -5.36 23.69
C ASP A 158 8.45 -6.38 24.13
N LYS A 159 9.54 -6.58 23.39
CA LYS A 159 10.55 -7.60 23.68
C LYS A 159 11.72 -7.01 24.47
N GLU A 160 11.91 -7.51 25.69
CA GLU A 160 12.99 -7.11 26.60
C GLU A 160 14.26 -7.97 26.48
N THR A 161 14.19 -9.12 25.79
CA THR A 161 15.31 -10.07 25.67
C THR A 161 15.93 -10.05 24.29
N ASP A 162 17.24 -10.15 24.22
CA ASP A 162 18.00 -10.26 22.98
C ASP A 162 17.54 -11.44 22.15
N GLN A 163 17.15 -11.16 20.90
CA GLN A 163 16.67 -12.15 19.96
C GLN A 163 17.27 -11.91 18.58
N LYS A 164 17.74 -12.99 17.93
CA LYS A 164 18.05 -12.96 16.50
C LYS A 164 16.87 -13.53 15.74
N ILE A 165 16.26 -12.71 14.91
CA ILE A 165 15.10 -13.10 14.12
C ILE A 165 15.40 -13.02 12.63
N MET A 166 14.69 -13.82 11.87
CA MET A 166 14.63 -13.66 10.42
C MET A 166 13.23 -13.17 10.04
N VAL A 167 13.16 -12.13 9.22
CA VAL A 167 11.94 -11.73 8.53
C VAL A 167 12.02 -12.26 7.11
N TYR A 168 11.07 -13.11 6.75
CA TYR A 168 10.89 -13.68 5.41
C TYR A 168 9.65 -13.07 4.80
N ASP A 169 9.84 -12.08 3.95
CA ASP A 169 8.76 -11.32 3.33
C ASP A 169 8.58 -11.74 1.88
N LEU A 170 7.52 -12.49 1.60
CA LEU A 170 7.11 -12.85 0.23
C LEU A 170 5.77 -12.19 -0.07
N GLY A 171 5.85 -11.01 -0.66
CA GLY A 171 4.72 -10.22 -1.08
C GLY A 171 4.14 -10.64 -2.43
N GLY A 172 3.36 -9.74 -3.04
CA GLY A 172 2.80 -9.95 -4.38
C GLY A 172 3.83 -9.83 -5.51
N GLY A 173 4.83 -8.96 -5.35
CA GLY A 173 5.78 -8.64 -6.41
C GLY A 173 7.24 -8.78 -6.06
N THR A 174 7.58 -8.80 -4.78
CA THR A 174 8.96 -8.81 -4.26
C THR A 174 9.14 -9.89 -3.20
N PHE A 175 10.37 -10.33 -3.06
CA PHE A 175 10.83 -11.22 -1.99
C PHE A 175 12.01 -10.58 -1.28
N ASP A 176 11.89 -10.39 0.03
CA ASP A 176 12.95 -9.91 0.90
C ASP A 176 13.16 -10.85 2.08
N VAL A 177 14.41 -10.98 2.50
CA VAL A 177 14.78 -11.68 3.72
C VAL A 177 15.79 -10.84 4.48
N SER A 178 15.51 -10.57 5.75
CA SER A 178 16.40 -9.82 6.63
C SER A 178 16.66 -10.61 7.91
N VAL A 179 17.90 -10.56 8.38
CA VAL A 179 18.30 -11.06 9.69
C VAL A 179 18.50 -9.85 10.58
N LEU A 180 17.81 -9.85 11.72
CA LEU A 180 17.82 -8.73 12.65
C LEU A 180 18.15 -9.21 14.06
N GLU A 181 18.77 -8.34 14.84
CA GLU A 181 18.93 -8.47 16.29
C GLU A 181 18.03 -7.45 16.99
N ILE A 182 17.26 -7.93 17.96
CA ILE A 182 16.33 -7.13 18.75
C ILE A 182 16.74 -7.28 20.21
N GLY A 183 16.97 -6.18 20.90
CA GLY A 183 17.30 -6.17 22.33
C GLY A 183 17.40 -4.74 22.87
N ASP A 184 17.04 -4.54 24.14
CA ASP A 184 17.16 -3.27 24.87
C ASP A 184 16.58 -2.04 24.14
N GLY A 185 15.46 -2.22 23.40
CA GLY A 185 14.84 -1.16 22.60
C GLY A 185 15.58 -0.85 21.28
N VAL A 186 16.61 -1.61 20.92
CA VAL A 186 17.33 -1.47 19.66
C VAL A 186 16.89 -2.59 18.69
N ILE A 187 16.58 -2.22 17.47
CA ILE A 187 16.34 -3.14 16.35
C ILE A 187 17.42 -2.87 15.32
N GLU A 188 18.34 -3.80 15.18
CA GLU A 188 19.47 -3.71 14.27
C GLU A 188 19.35 -4.74 13.16
N VAL A 189 19.39 -4.28 11.91
CA VAL A 189 19.48 -5.16 10.74
C VAL A 189 20.94 -5.59 10.58
N LEU A 190 21.19 -6.89 10.68
CA LEU A 190 22.53 -7.46 10.50
C LEU A 190 22.82 -7.70 9.00
N ALA A 191 21.85 -8.21 8.27
CA ALA A 191 21.97 -8.43 6.83
C ALA A 191 20.60 -8.50 6.16
N THR A 192 20.57 -8.12 4.88
CA THR A 192 19.39 -8.24 4.02
C THR A 192 19.77 -8.78 2.64
N ALA A 193 18.90 -9.60 2.06
CA ALA A 193 19.00 -10.08 0.69
C ALA A 193 17.59 -10.20 0.09
N GLY A 194 17.47 -10.25 -1.24
CA GLY A 194 16.15 -10.31 -1.83
C GLY A 194 16.11 -10.48 -3.34
N ASN A 195 14.89 -10.41 -3.88
CA ASN A 195 14.62 -10.42 -5.31
C ASN A 195 13.42 -9.51 -5.62
N ASN A 196 13.67 -8.39 -6.29
CA ASN A 196 12.65 -7.39 -6.64
C ASN A 196 11.64 -7.84 -7.71
N ARG A 197 11.79 -9.05 -8.25
CA ARG A 197 10.92 -9.62 -9.29
C ARG A 197 10.54 -11.07 -8.98
N LEU A 198 10.22 -11.34 -7.72
CA LEU A 198 9.73 -12.62 -7.24
C LEU A 198 8.61 -12.39 -6.22
N GLY A 199 7.40 -12.83 -6.52
CA GLY A 199 6.27 -12.68 -5.61
C GLY A 199 5.02 -13.43 -6.07
N GLY A 200 3.91 -13.23 -5.40
CA GLY A 200 2.64 -13.90 -5.64
C GLY A 200 2.11 -13.79 -7.07
N ASP A 201 2.36 -12.66 -7.75
CA ASP A 201 1.99 -12.46 -9.16
C ASP A 201 2.66 -13.50 -10.09
N ASP A 202 3.88 -13.95 -9.75
CA ASP A 202 4.59 -14.95 -10.53
C ASP A 202 3.97 -16.34 -10.33
N PHE A 203 3.49 -16.64 -9.11
CA PHE A 203 2.71 -17.85 -8.82
C PHE A 203 1.39 -17.86 -9.58
N ASP A 204 0.67 -16.73 -9.60
CA ASP A 204 -0.57 -16.56 -10.36
C ASP A 204 -0.34 -16.73 -11.86
N GLN A 205 0.79 -16.21 -12.38
CA GLN A 205 1.15 -16.37 -13.78
C GLN A 205 1.40 -17.83 -14.15
N CYS A 206 2.00 -18.64 -13.26
CA CYS A 206 2.17 -20.08 -13.48
C CYS A 206 0.81 -20.77 -13.61
N ILE A 207 -0.16 -20.46 -12.75
CA ILE A 207 -1.51 -21.02 -12.84
C ILE A 207 -2.19 -20.51 -14.12
N THR A 208 -2.11 -19.23 -14.42
CA THR A 208 -2.71 -18.62 -15.62
C THR A 208 -2.21 -19.31 -16.89
N ASN A 209 -0.89 -19.50 -17.01
CA ASN A 209 -0.28 -20.20 -18.15
C ASN A 209 -0.78 -21.64 -18.24
N TYR A 210 -0.86 -22.33 -17.12
CA TYR A 210 -1.39 -23.70 -17.07
C TYR A 210 -2.84 -23.76 -17.57
N LEU A 211 -3.71 -22.83 -17.15
CA LEU A 211 -5.11 -22.78 -17.58
C LEU A 211 -5.24 -22.49 -19.08
N VAL A 212 -4.41 -21.59 -19.62
CA VAL A 212 -4.36 -21.29 -21.06
C VAL A 212 -3.97 -22.56 -21.85
N GLU A 213 -2.95 -23.28 -21.39
CA GLU A 213 -2.50 -24.52 -22.03
C GLU A 213 -3.56 -25.63 -21.96
N GLU A 214 -4.20 -25.84 -20.81
CA GLU A 214 -5.25 -26.85 -20.66
C GLU A 214 -6.45 -26.53 -21.57
N PHE A 215 -6.88 -25.26 -21.63
CA PHE A 215 -7.96 -24.85 -22.51
C PHE A 215 -7.60 -25.01 -23.99
N LYS A 216 -6.35 -24.72 -24.36
CA LYS A 216 -5.87 -24.95 -25.73
C LYS A 216 -5.84 -26.44 -26.09
N LYS A 217 -5.54 -27.33 -25.13
CA LYS A 217 -5.57 -28.79 -25.35
C LYS A 217 -7.00 -29.31 -25.49
N SER A 218 -7.95 -28.82 -24.68
CA SER A 218 -9.35 -29.29 -24.67
C SER A 218 -10.16 -28.75 -25.85
N ASP A 219 -10.07 -27.45 -26.09
CA ASP A 219 -10.94 -26.73 -27.04
C ASP A 219 -10.23 -26.24 -28.30
N GLY A 220 -8.90 -26.38 -28.37
CA GLY A 220 -8.09 -25.94 -29.51
C GLY A 220 -7.95 -24.41 -29.66
N ILE A 221 -8.40 -23.63 -28.66
CA ILE A 221 -8.43 -22.16 -28.69
C ILE A 221 -7.34 -21.60 -27.77
N ASP A 222 -6.57 -20.65 -28.27
CA ASP A 222 -5.57 -19.92 -27.51
C ASP A 222 -6.17 -18.64 -26.92
N LEU A 223 -6.31 -18.57 -25.61
CA LEU A 223 -6.89 -17.43 -24.90
C LEU A 223 -5.93 -16.26 -24.71
N SER A 224 -4.63 -16.42 -24.99
CA SER A 224 -3.60 -15.41 -24.72
C SER A 224 -3.81 -14.07 -25.42
N GLY A 225 -4.54 -14.06 -26.55
CA GLY A 225 -4.91 -12.84 -27.29
C GLY A 225 -6.17 -12.15 -26.80
N ASP A 226 -6.97 -12.79 -25.95
CA ASP A 226 -8.22 -12.22 -25.42
C ASP A 226 -7.97 -11.59 -24.04
N ARG A 227 -7.93 -10.27 -23.97
CA ARG A 227 -7.64 -9.53 -22.73
C ARG A 227 -8.68 -9.75 -21.64
N VAL A 228 -9.96 -9.90 -22.01
CA VAL A 228 -11.03 -10.15 -21.03
C VAL A 228 -10.89 -11.56 -20.47
N ALA A 229 -10.65 -12.55 -21.33
CA ALA A 229 -10.39 -13.92 -20.90
C ALA A 229 -9.14 -14.00 -20.01
N MET A 230 -8.04 -13.36 -20.40
CA MET A 230 -6.79 -13.32 -19.61
C MET A 230 -6.98 -12.65 -18.25
N GLN A 231 -7.76 -11.57 -18.15
CA GLN A 231 -8.05 -10.94 -16.86
C GLN A 231 -8.87 -11.88 -15.95
N ARG A 232 -9.86 -12.58 -16.50
CA ARG A 232 -10.66 -13.57 -15.75
C ARG A 232 -9.80 -14.74 -15.30
N LEU A 233 -8.88 -15.21 -16.14
CA LEU A 233 -7.92 -16.26 -15.79
C LEU A 233 -6.99 -15.81 -14.67
N LYS A 234 -6.48 -14.59 -14.72
CA LYS A 234 -5.61 -14.02 -13.68
C LYS A 234 -6.31 -13.94 -12.32
N GLU A 235 -7.56 -13.45 -12.30
CA GLU A 235 -8.34 -13.38 -11.07
C GLU A 235 -8.67 -14.77 -10.50
N ALA A 236 -9.00 -15.73 -11.37
CA ALA A 236 -9.24 -17.10 -10.97
C ALA A 236 -7.96 -17.79 -10.46
N ALA A 237 -6.81 -17.49 -11.05
CA ALA A 237 -5.50 -17.99 -10.62
C ALA A 237 -5.14 -17.46 -9.22
N GLU A 238 -5.28 -16.16 -8.96
CA GLU A 238 -5.08 -15.57 -7.64
C GLU A 238 -5.98 -16.23 -6.59
N LYS A 239 -7.27 -16.36 -6.90
CA LYS A 239 -8.23 -17.02 -6.03
C LYS A 239 -7.86 -18.48 -5.75
N ALA A 240 -7.49 -19.24 -6.79
CA ALA A 240 -7.08 -20.64 -6.64
C ALA A 240 -5.80 -20.78 -5.79
N LYS A 241 -4.81 -19.90 -5.96
CA LYS A 241 -3.61 -19.83 -5.11
C LYS A 241 -3.97 -19.65 -3.63
N ILE A 242 -4.88 -18.72 -3.35
CA ILE A 242 -5.33 -18.43 -1.97
C ILE A 242 -6.06 -19.66 -1.40
N GLU A 243 -7.01 -20.24 -2.13
CA GLU A 243 -7.75 -21.42 -1.68
C GLU A 243 -6.84 -22.63 -1.45
N LEU A 244 -5.90 -22.91 -2.37
CA LEU A 244 -4.94 -24.00 -2.25
C LEU A 244 -3.96 -23.84 -1.08
N SER A 245 -3.87 -22.69 -0.47
CA SER A 245 -3.14 -22.53 0.79
C SER A 245 -3.88 -23.17 1.97
N GLY A 246 -5.22 -23.29 1.91
CA GLY A 246 -6.06 -23.92 2.94
C GLY A 246 -6.52 -25.34 2.58
N VAL A 247 -6.82 -25.61 1.30
CA VAL A 247 -7.38 -26.90 0.84
C VAL A 247 -6.42 -27.64 -0.10
N THR A 248 -6.67 -28.92 -0.34
CA THR A 248 -5.81 -29.77 -1.20
C THR A 248 -6.19 -29.72 -2.68
N SER A 249 -7.38 -29.24 -3.01
CA SER A 249 -7.85 -29.07 -4.39
C SER A 249 -8.91 -27.97 -4.46
N THR A 250 -8.96 -27.29 -5.62
CA THR A 250 -10.00 -26.29 -5.93
C THR A 250 -10.48 -26.46 -7.36
N ASN A 251 -11.73 -26.08 -7.62
CA ASN A 251 -12.29 -26.08 -8.97
C ASN A 251 -12.30 -24.65 -9.52
N ILE A 252 -11.72 -24.48 -10.69
CA ILE A 252 -11.67 -23.22 -11.44
C ILE A 252 -12.71 -23.32 -12.55
N ASN A 253 -13.87 -22.71 -12.35
CA ASN A 253 -14.98 -22.71 -13.30
C ASN A 253 -15.21 -21.28 -13.82
N LEU A 254 -14.97 -21.10 -15.13
CA LEU A 254 -15.16 -19.82 -15.82
C LEU A 254 -16.12 -20.03 -17.01
N PRO A 255 -17.42 -19.90 -16.77
CA PRO A 255 -18.42 -20.04 -17.82
C PRO A 255 -18.30 -18.88 -18.83
N TYR A 256 -18.54 -19.17 -20.10
CA TYR A 256 -18.49 -18.19 -21.21
C TYR A 256 -17.13 -17.46 -21.26
N ILE A 257 -16.03 -18.24 -21.18
CA ILE A 257 -14.68 -17.66 -21.22
C ILE A 257 -14.36 -17.08 -22.60
N THR A 258 -14.85 -17.72 -23.65
CA THR A 258 -14.79 -17.28 -25.04
C THR A 258 -15.91 -17.94 -25.86
N ALA A 259 -15.97 -17.67 -27.17
CA ALA A 259 -16.90 -18.32 -28.10
C ALA A 259 -16.23 -18.56 -29.45
N ASP A 260 -16.66 -19.61 -30.15
CA ASP A 260 -16.30 -19.89 -31.53
C ASP A 260 -17.55 -20.15 -32.41
N ALA A 261 -17.37 -20.64 -33.64
CA ALA A 261 -18.48 -20.91 -34.56
C ALA A 261 -19.46 -21.99 -34.04
N THR A 262 -19.05 -22.80 -33.06
CA THR A 262 -19.88 -23.85 -32.45
C THR A 262 -20.64 -23.37 -31.22
N GLY A 263 -20.38 -22.14 -30.75
CA GLY A 263 -21.05 -21.53 -29.62
C GLY A 263 -20.09 -21.12 -28.48
N PRO A 264 -20.66 -20.79 -27.31
CA PRO A 264 -19.89 -20.39 -26.15
C PRO A 264 -19.05 -21.55 -25.60
N LYS A 265 -17.86 -21.21 -25.10
CA LYS A 265 -16.90 -22.14 -24.48
C LYS A 265 -16.75 -21.83 -23.00
N HIS A 266 -16.51 -22.86 -22.21
CA HIS A 266 -16.39 -22.79 -20.77
C HIS A 266 -15.10 -23.46 -20.32
N LEU A 267 -14.40 -22.83 -19.36
CA LEU A 267 -13.26 -23.47 -18.72
C LEU A 267 -13.74 -24.07 -17.39
N ASP A 268 -13.46 -25.35 -17.20
CA ASP A 268 -13.73 -26.07 -15.95
C ASP A 268 -12.56 -27.01 -15.66
N VAL A 269 -11.69 -26.59 -14.70
CA VAL A 269 -10.45 -27.28 -14.38
C VAL A 269 -10.35 -27.46 -12.87
N THR A 270 -10.12 -28.69 -12.43
CA THR A 270 -9.76 -28.97 -11.04
C THR A 270 -8.25 -28.86 -10.88
N LEU A 271 -7.79 -27.91 -10.07
CA LEU A 271 -6.40 -27.73 -9.73
C LEU A 271 -6.12 -28.29 -8.32
N THR A 272 -5.17 -29.21 -8.23
CA THR A 272 -4.73 -29.75 -6.93
C THR A 272 -3.53 -28.98 -6.40
N ARG A 273 -3.35 -28.95 -5.07
CA ARG A 273 -2.15 -28.40 -4.42
C ARG A 273 -0.87 -29.07 -4.92
N ALA A 274 -0.89 -30.37 -5.18
CA ALA A 274 0.26 -31.08 -5.73
C ALA A 274 0.66 -30.52 -7.11
N LYS A 275 -0.32 -30.29 -7.99
CA LYS A 275 -0.07 -29.69 -9.30
C LYS A 275 0.38 -28.23 -9.19
N PHE A 276 -0.21 -27.46 -8.31
CA PHE A 276 0.24 -26.11 -8.00
C PHE A 276 1.69 -26.07 -7.52
N ASN A 277 2.05 -26.95 -6.58
CA ASN A 277 3.43 -27.06 -6.11
C ASN A 277 4.41 -27.44 -7.24
N GLU A 278 4.02 -28.36 -8.13
CA GLU A 278 4.82 -28.73 -9.32
C GLU A 278 5.07 -27.50 -10.20
N LEU A 279 4.02 -26.76 -10.54
CA LEU A 279 4.09 -25.57 -11.40
C LEU A 279 4.99 -24.46 -10.81
N THR A 280 4.99 -24.31 -9.49
CA THR A 280 5.63 -23.20 -8.79
C THR A 280 6.92 -23.58 -8.05
N ALA A 281 7.36 -24.84 -8.11
CA ALA A 281 8.54 -25.32 -7.40
C ALA A 281 9.79 -24.47 -7.65
N HIS A 282 9.99 -24.04 -8.90
CA HIS A 282 11.13 -23.21 -9.29
C HIS A 282 11.09 -21.79 -8.66
N LEU A 283 9.91 -21.26 -8.34
CA LEU A 283 9.76 -19.98 -7.66
C LEU A 283 10.09 -20.12 -6.17
N VAL A 284 9.61 -21.20 -5.54
CA VAL A 284 9.92 -21.50 -4.15
C VAL A 284 11.43 -21.73 -3.98
N GLU A 285 12.09 -22.46 -4.88
CA GLU A 285 13.54 -22.67 -4.80
C GLU A 285 14.34 -21.39 -4.99
N LYS A 286 13.87 -20.42 -5.78
CA LYS A 286 14.52 -19.11 -5.92
C LYS A 286 14.61 -18.32 -4.60
N THR A 287 13.79 -18.62 -3.61
CA THR A 287 13.86 -17.96 -2.28
C THR A 287 15.02 -18.50 -1.44
N ALA A 288 15.48 -19.71 -1.70
CA ALA A 288 16.52 -20.36 -0.90
C ALA A 288 17.89 -19.67 -0.99
N GLY A 289 18.22 -19.12 -2.15
CA GLY A 289 19.48 -18.38 -2.35
C GLY A 289 19.60 -17.18 -1.41
N PRO A 290 18.67 -16.21 -1.48
CA PRO A 290 18.68 -15.03 -0.60
C PRO A 290 18.64 -15.40 0.90
N VAL A 291 17.89 -16.44 1.32
CA VAL A 291 17.89 -16.88 2.73
C VAL A 291 19.29 -17.31 3.19
N ARG A 292 19.96 -18.15 2.41
CA ARG A 292 21.34 -18.56 2.74
C ARG A 292 22.31 -17.39 2.75
N GLN A 293 22.14 -16.46 1.79
CA GLN A 293 22.97 -15.28 1.67
C GLN A 293 22.81 -14.37 2.90
N ALA A 294 21.58 -14.06 3.33
CA ALA A 294 21.33 -13.22 4.49
C ALA A 294 21.91 -13.83 5.78
N MET A 295 21.77 -15.15 5.97
CA MET A 295 22.36 -15.83 7.12
C MET A 295 23.89 -15.79 7.07
N SER A 296 24.49 -16.02 5.91
CA SER A 296 25.95 -15.98 5.71
C SER A 296 26.51 -14.57 5.97
N ASP A 297 25.87 -13.55 5.42
CA ASP A 297 26.26 -12.14 5.58
C ASP A 297 26.12 -11.68 7.05
N ALA A 298 25.09 -12.15 7.75
CA ALA A 298 24.91 -11.90 9.18
C ALA A 298 25.85 -12.71 10.09
N GLY A 299 26.64 -13.62 9.52
CA GLY A 299 27.56 -14.49 10.27
C GLY A 299 26.85 -15.45 11.22
N ILE A 300 25.61 -15.86 10.90
CA ILE A 300 24.80 -16.74 11.75
C ILE A 300 24.48 -18.06 11.08
N THR A 301 24.13 -19.05 11.90
CA THR A 301 23.59 -20.34 11.51
C THR A 301 22.09 -20.42 11.84
N ALA A 302 21.41 -21.44 11.34
CA ALA A 302 20.01 -21.69 11.64
C ALA A 302 19.72 -21.88 13.15
N SER A 303 20.70 -22.36 13.92
CA SER A 303 20.59 -22.53 15.38
C SER A 303 20.58 -21.22 16.14
N ASP A 304 21.19 -20.18 15.60
CA ASP A 304 21.26 -18.84 16.23
C ASP A 304 19.94 -18.07 16.10
N LEU A 305 19.09 -18.47 15.14
CA LEU A 305 17.78 -17.85 15.00
C LEU A 305 16.85 -18.23 16.13
N THR A 306 16.26 -17.23 16.77
CA THR A 306 15.19 -17.43 17.76
C THR A 306 13.85 -17.70 17.08
N LYS A 307 13.52 -16.90 16.05
CA LYS A 307 12.25 -16.99 15.30
C LYS A 307 12.42 -16.62 13.84
N VAL A 308 11.45 -17.07 13.02
CA VAL A 308 11.26 -16.62 11.65
C VAL A 308 9.88 -16.01 11.53
N LEU A 309 9.79 -14.72 11.21
CA LEU A 309 8.55 -14.00 10.95
C LEU A 309 8.19 -14.17 9.47
N LEU A 310 6.98 -14.61 9.19
CA LEU A 310 6.44 -14.72 7.84
C LEU A 310 5.60 -13.49 7.55
N VAL A 311 6.00 -12.74 6.53
CA VAL A 311 5.40 -11.49 6.09
C VAL A 311 5.00 -11.61 4.63
N GLY A 312 4.02 -10.81 4.20
CA GLY A 312 3.47 -10.86 2.86
C GLY A 312 2.52 -12.04 2.63
N GLY A 313 1.44 -11.81 1.89
CA GLY A 313 0.37 -12.80 1.69
C GLY A 313 0.84 -14.12 1.06
N SER A 314 1.88 -14.09 0.21
CA SER A 314 2.41 -15.29 -0.45
C SER A 314 3.23 -16.21 0.47
N SER A 315 3.64 -15.73 1.65
CA SER A 315 4.25 -16.57 2.70
C SER A 315 3.27 -17.59 3.31
N ARG A 316 1.98 -17.45 3.02
CA ARG A 316 0.93 -18.40 3.44
C ARG A 316 0.94 -19.69 2.63
N VAL A 317 1.61 -19.72 1.46
CA VAL A 317 1.71 -20.91 0.60
C VAL A 317 2.44 -22.04 1.35
N PRO A 318 1.84 -23.23 1.49
CA PRO A 318 2.44 -24.31 2.29
C PRO A 318 3.84 -24.71 1.84
N ALA A 319 4.09 -24.81 0.53
CA ALA A 319 5.42 -25.13 0.00
C ALA A 319 6.49 -24.07 0.38
N VAL A 320 6.10 -22.82 0.52
CA VAL A 320 6.98 -21.74 1.02
C VAL A 320 7.30 -21.96 2.49
N GLN A 321 6.29 -22.26 3.31
CA GLN A 321 6.50 -22.54 4.75
C GLN A 321 7.38 -23.77 4.97
N GLU A 322 7.20 -24.82 4.17
CA GLU A 322 8.06 -26.01 4.18
C GLU A 322 9.51 -25.67 3.81
N MET A 323 9.72 -24.80 2.80
CA MET A 323 11.05 -24.33 2.41
C MET A 323 11.72 -23.56 3.55
N VAL A 324 11.00 -22.62 4.20
CA VAL A 324 11.51 -21.89 5.36
C VAL A 324 11.93 -22.86 6.46
N LYS A 325 11.08 -23.81 6.81
CA LYS A 325 11.39 -24.83 7.84
C LYS A 325 12.61 -25.68 7.45
N LYS A 326 12.73 -26.05 6.19
CA LYS A 326 13.88 -26.81 5.67
C LYS A 326 15.20 -26.03 5.79
N LEU A 327 15.18 -24.73 5.52
CA LEU A 327 16.38 -23.87 5.53
C LEU A 327 16.79 -23.44 6.92
N THR A 328 15.84 -23.16 7.81
CA THR A 328 16.07 -22.54 9.13
C THR A 328 15.87 -23.49 10.29
N GLY A 329 15.28 -24.68 10.08
CA GLY A 329 14.87 -25.59 11.14
C GLY A 329 13.73 -25.04 12.02
N LYS A 330 13.20 -23.85 11.72
CA LYS A 330 12.14 -23.18 12.48
C LYS A 330 10.84 -23.16 11.70
N GLU A 331 9.73 -23.28 12.40
CA GLU A 331 8.42 -22.95 11.81
C GLU A 331 8.19 -21.45 11.80
N GLY A 332 7.48 -20.96 10.79
CA GLY A 332 7.11 -19.56 10.73
C GLY A 332 6.25 -19.15 11.93
N PHE A 333 6.60 -18.04 12.55
CA PHE A 333 5.84 -17.46 13.65
C PHE A 333 4.50 -16.93 13.16
N LYS A 334 3.41 -17.30 13.84
CA LYS A 334 2.02 -16.99 13.47
C LYS A 334 1.37 -15.92 14.35
N GLY A 335 2.14 -15.29 15.23
CA GLY A 335 1.63 -14.32 16.20
C GLY A 335 1.46 -12.89 15.65
N ILE A 336 1.81 -12.66 14.38
CA ILE A 336 1.59 -11.38 13.68
C ILE A 336 0.73 -11.61 12.44
N ASN A 337 -0.05 -10.62 12.04
CA ASN A 337 -0.78 -10.67 10.77
C ASN A 337 0.16 -10.27 9.62
N PRO A 338 0.49 -11.17 8.69
CA PRO A 338 1.45 -10.89 7.61
C PRO A 338 0.98 -9.84 6.61
N ASP A 339 -0.30 -9.46 6.62
CA ASP A 339 -0.87 -8.46 5.72
C ASP A 339 -0.96 -7.06 6.37
N GLU A 340 -0.70 -6.93 7.67
CA GLU A 340 -0.91 -5.70 8.45
C GLU A 340 0.35 -5.25 9.20
N CYS A 341 1.19 -6.18 9.65
CA CYS A 341 2.34 -5.89 10.53
C CYS A 341 3.32 -4.86 9.95
N VAL A 342 3.41 -4.77 8.63
CA VAL A 342 4.28 -3.80 7.96
C VAL A 342 3.73 -2.37 8.14
N ALA A 343 2.42 -2.18 7.98
CA ALA A 343 1.77 -0.88 8.23
C ALA A 343 1.83 -0.50 9.71
N ASP A 344 1.63 -1.48 10.62
CA ASP A 344 1.74 -1.25 12.06
C ASP A 344 3.15 -0.80 12.45
N GLY A 345 4.19 -1.46 11.93
CA GLY A 345 5.57 -1.04 12.15
C GLY A 345 5.89 0.34 11.58
N ALA A 346 5.32 0.70 10.43
CA ALA A 346 5.43 2.04 9.88
C ALA A 346 4.74 3.09 10.78
N ALA A 347 3.58 2.76 11.36
CA ALA A 347 2.88 3.63 12.31
C ALA A 347 3.68 3.80 13.61
N ILE A 348 4.26 2.74 14.14
CA ILE A 348 5.16 2.80 15.31
C ILE A 348 6.34 3.73 15.01
N GLN A 349 6.97 3.61 13.83
CA GLN A 349 8.03 4.53 13.41
C GLN A 349 7.52 5.98 13.32
N GLY A 350 6.30 6.19 12.86
CA GLY A 350 5.61 7.48 12.88
C GLY A 350 5.49 8.01 14.32
N GLY A 351 5.07 7.17 15.25
CA GLY A 351 4.99 7.49 16.68
C GLY A 351 6.34 7.85 17.30
N VAL A 352 7.42 7.15 16.90
CA VAL A 352 8.79 7.51 17.32
C VAL A 352 9.18 8.91 16.83
N LEU A 353 8.88 9.22 15.57
CA LEU A 353 9.16 10.54 14.98
C LEU A 353 8.28 11.65 15.56
N GLY A 354 7.04 11.35 15.92
CA GLY A 354 6.09 12.26 16.56
C GLY A 354 6.31 12.44 18.07
N GLY A 355 7.10 11.56 18.69
CA GLY A 355 7.38 11.57 20.12
C GLY A 355 6.35 10.80 20.98
N ASP A 356 5.40 10.10 20.34
CA ASP A 356 4.40 9.26 21.02
C ASP A 356 5.00 7.94 21.54
N VAL A 357 6.07 7.47 20.89
CA VAL A 357 6.84 6.27 21.26
C VAL A 357 8.27 6.68 21.57
N SER A 358 8.81 6.24 22.71
CA SER A 358 10.18 6.51 23.14
C SER A 358 10.95 5.23 23.44
N GLY A 359 12.29 5.32 23.43
CA GLY A 359 13.16 4.20 23.79
C GLY A 359 13.33 3.16 22.68
N VAL A 360 12.95 3.45 21.45
CA VAL A 360 13.16 2.57 20.29
C VAL A 360 14.14 3.21 19.32
N VAL A 361 15.19 2.47 18.98
CA VAL A 361 16.21 2.85 17.99
C VAL A 361 16.21 1.82 16.86
N LEU A 362 16.12 2.31 15.62
CA LEU A 362 16.13 1.49 14.44
C LEU A 362 17.42 1.74 13.64
N LEU A 363 18.18 0.70 13.39
CA LEU A 363 19.39 0.71 12.58
C LEU A 363 19.19 -0.20 11.37
N ASP A 364 19.12 0.40 10.19
CA ASP A 364 18.94 -0.30 8.92
C ASP A 364 20.27 -0.39 8.15
N VAL A 365 20.29 -1.12 7.03
CA VAL A 365 21.51 -1.34 6.24
C VAL A 365 21.26 -1.08 4.75
N THR A 366 22.35 -0.73 4.02
CA THR A 366 22.31 -0.69 2.55
C THR A 366 22.31 -2.11 1.98
N PRO A 367 21.39 -2.45 1.02
CA PRO A 367 21.24 -3.82 0.54
C PRO A 367 22.33 -4.26 -0.43
N LEU A 368 23.01 -3.30 -1.09
CA LEU A 368 24.02 -3.53 -2.11
C LEU A 368 25.21 -2.59 -1.92
N SER A 369 26.38 -3.06 -2.34
CA SER A 369 27.61 -2.24 -2.34
C SER A 369 27.49 -1.07 -3.29
N LEU A 370 28.06 0.06 -2.89
CA LEU A 370 28.12 1.31 -3.64
C LEU A 370 29.57 1.71 -3.90
N GLY A 371 29.83 2.25 -5.08
CA GLY A 371 31.16 2.68 -5.46
C GLY A 371 31.17 3.38 -6.81
N ILE A 372 32.33 3.49 -7.40
CA ILE A 372 32.54 4.16 -8.68
C ILE A 372 33.27 3.27 -9.67
N GLU A 373 33.12 3.59 -10.96
CA GLU A 373 33.95 3.05 -12.02
C GLU A 373 35.32 3.67 -11.96
N THR A 374 36.37 2.84 -11.99
CA THR A 374 37.78 3.27 -12.04
C THR A 374 38.47 2.77 -13.30
N LEU A 375 39.75 3.12 -13.47
CA LEU A 375 40.52 2.79 -14.64
C LEU A 375 40.42 1.30 -15.03
N GLY A 376 40.14 1.02 -16.31
CA GLY A 376 39.95 -0.34 -16.81
C GLY A 376 38.52 -0.89 -16.66
N GLY A 377 37.55 -0.05 -16.29
CA GLY A 377 36.17 -0.48 -16.12
C GLY A 377 35.96 -1.32 -14.85
N VAL A 378 36.79 -1.13 -13.84
CA VAL A 378 36.70 -1.84 -12.55
C VAL A 378 35.72 -1.11 -11.63
N PHE A 379 34.92 -1.87 -10.90
CA PHE A 379 34.07 -1.34 -9.85
C PHE A 379 34.85 -1.27 -8.53
N THR A 380 35.13 -0.06 -8.08
CA THR A 380 35.75 0.17 -6.78
C THR A 380 34.70 0.50 -5.74
N LYS A 381 34.53 -0.38 -4.79
CA LYS A 381 33.56 -0.22 -3.70
C LYS A 381 34.06 0.77 -2.65
N LEU A 382 33.19 1.70 -2.23
CA LEU A 382 33.41 2.62 -1.12
C LEU A 382 32.56 2.23 0.08
N ILE A 383 31.33 1.77 -0.16
CA ILE A 383 30.41 1.27 0.87
C ILE A 383 30.08 -0.16 0.51
N GLU A 384 30.37 -1.09 1.41
CA GLU A 384 30.01 -2.49 1.26
C GLU A 384 28.51 -2.70 1.58
N ARG A 385 27.90 -3.72 0.97
CA ARG A 385 26.55 -4.13 1.34
C ARG A 385 26.45 -4.44 2.85
N ASN A 386 25.27 -4.32 3.39
CA ASN A 386 24.99 -4.49 4.81
C ASN A 386 25.75 -3.51 5.73
N THR A 387 26.21 -2.37 5.17
CA THR A 387 26.70 -1.26 6.00
C THR A 387 25.50 -0.55 6.63
N THR A 388 25.55 -0.35 7.96
CA THR A 388 24.51 0.37 8.73
C THR A 388 24.34 1.79 8.22
N ILE A 389 23.09 2.25 8.08
CA ILE A 389 22.73 3.59 7.64
C ILE A 389 22.02 4.37 8.77
N PRO A 390 22.17 5.72 8.84
CA PRO A 390 22.89 6.58 7.90
C PRO A 390 24.42 6.40 7.99
N THR A 391 25.12 6.59 6.86
CA THR A 391 26.59 6.46 6.80
C THR A 391 27.22 7.40 5.80
N LYS A 392 28.47 7.80 6.06
CA LYS A 392 29.25 8.63 5.17
C LYS A 392 30.65 8.07 5.03
N LYS A 393 31.12 7.82 3.79
CA LYS A 393 32.47 7.35 3.51
C LYS A 393 33.08 8.10 2.35
N SER A 394 34.37 8.42 2.49
CA SER A 394 35.16 9.11 1.46
C SER A 394 36.40 8.30 1.11
N GLN A 395 36.82 8.42 -0.15
CA GLN A 395 38.09 7.86 -0.65
C GLN A 395 38.69 8.79 -1.67
N VAL A 396 40.04 8.92 -1.65
CA VAL A 396 40.79 9.76 -2.58
C VAL A 396 41.19 8.93 -3.80
N PHE A 397 40.87 9.46 -4.97
CA PHE A 397 41.23 8.95 -6.29
C PHE A 397 42.13 9.96 -7.01
N SER A 398 42.59 9.62 -8.21
CA SER A 398 43.41 10.48 -9.00
C SER A 398 43.09 10.38 -10.50
N THR A 399 43.72 11.24 -11.30
CA THR A 399 43.57 11.25 -12.76
C THR A 399 44.26 10.06 -13.43
N ALA A 400 43.68 9.57 -14.52
CA ALA A 400 44.16 8.42 -15.29
C ALA A 400 45.14 8.81 -16.42
N ALA A 401 45.16 10.09 -16.81
CA ALA A 401 46.01 10.63 -17.88
C ALA A 401 46.74 11.90 -17.46
N ASP A 402 47.87 12.19 -18.11
CA ASP A 402 48.63 13.45 -17.93
C ASP A 402 47.79 14.64 -18.42
N ASN A 403 47.89 15.75 -17.70
CA ASN A 403 47.20 17.02 -18.01
C ASN A 403 45.65 16.89 -18.10
N GLN A 404 45.07 15.90 -17.45
CA GLN A 404 43.64 15.72 -17.39
C GLN A 404 42.99 16.80 -16.51
N THR A 405 42.11 17.60 -17.09
CA THR A 405 41.46 18.77 -16.44
C THR A 405 40.04 18.48 -15.97
N SER A 406 39.53 17.29 -16.25
CA SER A 406 38.22 16.83 -15.80
C SER A 406 38.19 15.33 -15.56
N VAL A 407 37.29 14.87 -14.68
CA VAL A 407 37.02 13.46 -14.44
C VAL A 407 35.51 13.21 -14.50
N GLU A 408 35.12 12.14 -15.16
CA GLU A 408 33.76 11.63 -15.09
C GLU A 408 33.67 10.63 -13.93
N VAL A 409 32.69 10.81 -13.05
CA VAL A 409 32.40 9.92 -11.95
C VAL A 409 31.12 9.14 -12.32
N ASN A 410 31.25 7.84 -12.61
CA ASN A 410 30.15 6.92 -12.82
C ASN A 410 29.85 6.20 -11.51
N VAL A 411 28.72 6.52 -10.88
CA VAL A 411 28.29 5.95 -9.61
C VAL A 411 27.59 4.63 -9.88
N LEU A 412 28.02 3.57 -9.20
CA LEU A 412 27.57 2.19 -9.42
C LEU A 412 27.03 1.55 -8.14
N GLN A 413 26.06 0.66 -8.33
CA GLN A 413 25.50 -0.20 -7.29
C GLN A 413 25.52 -1.66 -7.75
N GLY A 414 26.00 -2.57 -6.89
CA GLY A 414 26.02 -4.01 -7.16
C GLY A 414 27.21 -4.71 -6.53
N GLU A 415 27.40 -6.00 -6.90
CA GLU A 415 28.43 -6.86 -6.30
C GLU A 415 29.47 -7.38 -7.30
N ARG A 416 29.34 -7.02 -8.59
CA ARG A 416 30.25 -7.50 -9.64
C ARG A 416 31.51 -6.65 -9.68
N GLU A 417 32.67 -7.26 -9.93
CA GLU A 417 33.97 -6.54 -9.97
C GLU A 417 34.10 -5.59 -11.17
N MET A 418 33.40 -5.88 -12.27
CA MET A 418 33.45 -5.04 -13.47
C MET A 418 32.26 -4.07 -13.50
N ALA A 419 32.53 -2.80 -13.76
CA ALA A 419 31.54 -1.73 -13.81
C ALA A 419 30.35 -2.02 -14.75
N ALA A 420 30.62 -2.61 -15.91
CA ALA A 420 29.61 -2.94 -16.92
C ALA A 420 28.52 -3.93 -16.43
N TYR A 421 28.78 -4.67 -15.36
CA TYR A 421 27.84 -5.65 -14.80
C TYR A 421 27.13 -5.17 -13.54
N ASN A 422 27.36 -3.92 -13.15
CA ASN A 422 26.68 -3.24 -12.04
C ASN A 422 25.71 -2.20 -12.58
N LYS A 423 24.74 -1.81 -11.76
CA LYS A 423 23.79 -0.78 -12.13
C LYS A 423 24.42 0.61 -11.97
N SER A 424 24.47 1.39 -13.06
CA SER A 424 24.81 2.80 -12.96
C SER A 424 23.63 3.56 -12.34
N LEU A 425 23.90 4.29 -11.27
CA LEU A 425 22.95 5.15 -10.58
C LEU A 425 22.96 6.57 -11.14
N GLY A 426 24.05 6.98 -11.77
CA GLY A 426 24.21 8.27 -12.39
C GLY A 426 25.66 8.59 -12.73
N ARG A 427 25.85 9.61 -13.55
CA ARG A 427 27.17 10.12 -13.96
C ARG A 427 27.20 11.61 -13.79
N PHE A 428 28.36 12.13 -13.36
CA PHE A 428 28.59 13.55 -13.29
C PHE A 428 30.08 13.84 -13.56
N GLN A 429 30.38 15.07 -13.98
CA GLN A 429 31.71 15.47 -14.34
C GLN A 429 32.24 16.54 -13.38
N LEU A 430 33.42 16.31 -12.83
CA LEU A 430 34.17 17.30 -12.08
C LEU A 430 35.20 17.97 -13.04
N ASP A 431 35.00 19.25 -13.29
CA ASP A 431 35.84 20.06 -14.18
C ASP A 431 36.77 20.98 -13.42
N GLY A 432 37.84 21.45 -14.12
CA GLY A 432 38.73 22.47 -13.63
C GLY A 432 39.78 21.97 -12.65
N ILE A 433 40.16 20.72 -12.80
CA ILE A 433 41.30 20.12 -12.16
C ILE A 433 42.55 20.79 -12.77
N ALA A 434 43.53 21.18 -11.94
CA ALA A 434 44.78 21.75 -12.41
C ALA A 434 45.56 20.73 -13.25
N PRO A 435 46.04 21.10 -14.47
CA PRO A 435 46.87 20.22 -15.28
C PRO A 435 48.10 19.74 -14.52
N ALA A 436 48.25 18.42 -14.40
CA ALA A 436 49.36 17.77 -13.72
C ALA A 436 49.62 16.39 -14.32
N ARG A 437 50.69 15.72 -13.91
CA ARG A 437 50.95 14.33 -14.27
C ARG A 437 49.83 13.44 -13.68
N ARG A 438 49.52 12.37 -14.38
CA ARG A 438 48.55 11.35 -13.86
C ARG A 438 48.96 10.91 -12.45
N GLY A 439 48.01 10.70 -11.59
CA GLY A 439 48.23 10.28 -10.20
C GLY A 439 48.59 11.41 -9.22
N VAL A 440 48.81 12.66 -9.71
CA VAL A 440 49.13 13.81 -8.84
C VAL A 440 47.87 14.51 -8.29
N PRO A 441 46.82 14.81 -9.10
CA PRO A 441 45.61 15.40 -8.57
C PRO A 441 44.93 14.47 -7.55
N GLN A 442 44.42 15.04 -6.47
CA GLN A 442 43.71 14.31 -5.42
C GLN A 442 42.24 14.65 -5.49
N ILE A 443 41.43 13.66 -5.85
CA ILE A 443 40.00 13.80 -6.02
C ILE A 443 39.32 12.95 -4.95
N GLU A 444 38.77 13.62 -3.94
CA GLU A 444 38.01 12.97 -2.88
C GLU A 444 36.59 12.71 -3.36
N VAL A 445 36.18 11.43 -3.43
CA VAL A 445 34.81 11.01 -3.70
C VAL A 445 34.16 10.59 -2.39
N THR A 446 33.02 11.21 -2.08
CA THR A 446 32.27 10.98 -0.84
C THR A 446 30.91 10.44 -1.17
N PHE A 447 30.54 9.35 -0.53
CA PHE A 447 29.20 8.80 -0.49
C PHE A 447 28.56 9.14 0.85
N ASP A 448 27.36 9.71 0.83
CA ASP A 448 26.58 10.09 1.99
C ASP A 448 25.18 9.48 1.85
N ILE A 449 24.84 8.51 2.69
CA ILE A 449 23.55 7.79 2.67
C ILE A 449 22.76 8.25 3.89
N ASP A 450 21.56 8.77 3.64
CA ASP A 450 20.65 9.20 4.70
C ASP A 450 19.92 8.02 5.36
N ALA A 451 19.14 8.30 6.39
CA ALA A 451 18.34 7.29 7.10
C ALA A 451 17.23 6.66 6.21
N ASN A 452 16.88 7.23 5.07
CA ASN A 452 15.93 6.68 4.10
C ASN A 452 16.60 5.76 3.07
N GLY A 453 17.94 5.64 3.13
CA GLY A 453 18.75 4.92 2.15
C GLY A 453 18.96 5.69 0.84
N ILE A 454 18.72 7.00 0.83
CA ILE A 454 18.94 7.86 -0.34
C ILE A 454 20.42 8.26 -0.39
N VAL A 455 21.05 8.06 -1.55
CA VAL A 455 22.47 8.22 -1.77
C VAL A 455 22.79 9.58 -2.39
N ASN A 456 23.67 10.34 -1.74
CA ASN A 456 24.30 11.54 -2.29
C ASN A 456 25.78 11.26 -2.54
N VAL A 457 26.29 11.64 -3.71
CA VAL A 457 27.69 11.48 -4.05
C VAL A 457 28.29 12.82 -4.43
N SER A 458 29.45 13.17 -3.85
CA SER A 458 30.23 14.33 -4.24
C SER A 458 31.63 13.94 -4.64
N ALA A 459 32.22 14.73 -5.54
CA ALA A 459 33.62 14.65 -5.91
C ALA A 459 34.27 16.04 -5.76
N LYS A 460 35.38 16.09 -5.05
CA LYS A 460 36.10 17.33 -4.74
C LYS A 460 37.59 17.21 -5.11
N ASP A 461 38.08 18.12 -5.92
CA ASP A 461 39.51 18.27 -6.13
C ASP A 461 40.14 19.00 -4.93
N LEU A 462 40.94 18.30 -4.17
CA LEU A 462 41.59 18.83 -2.96
C LEU A 462 42.64 19.91 -3.27
N GLY A 463 43.17 19.92 -4.49
CA GLY A 463 44.15 20.93 -4.93
C GLY A 463 43.53 22.28 -5.28
N THR A 464 42.41 22.29 -5.99
CA THR A 464 41.72 23.50 -6.43
C THR A 464 40.54 23.89 -5.55
N GLY A 465 40.06 22.96 -4.72
CA GLY A 465 38.86 23.12 -3.90
C GLY A 465 37.54 23.04 -4.69
N LYS A 466 37.59 22.78 -5.99
CA LYS A 466 36.37 22.60 -6.81
C LYS A 466 35.67 21.33 -6.45
N GLU A 467 34.34 21.42 -6.38
CA GLU A 467 33.46 20.32 -5.99
C GLU A 467 32.25 20.23 -6.92
N GLN A 468 31.86 19.03 -7.22
CA GLN A 468 30.59 18.68 -7.87
C GLN A 468 29.90 17.59 -7.07
N HIS A 469 28.58 17.60 -7.09
CA HIS A 469 27.76 16.60 -6.39
C HIS A 469 26.62 16.15 -7.27
N ILE A 470 26.20 14.93 -7.06
CA ILE A 470 24.97 14.38 -7.59
C ILE A 470 24.16 13.78 -6.43
N THR A 471 22.93 14.19 -6.29
CA THR A 471 21.95 13.37 -5.58
C THR A 471 21.51 12.32 -6.57
N ILE A 472 21.58 11.07 -6.19
CA ILE A 472 21.19 9.98 -7.08
C ILE A 472 19.69 10.08 -7.31
N THR A 473 19.34 10.86 -8.32
CA THR A 473 18.03 10.82 -8.95
C THR A 473 18.26 10.12 -10.27
N SER A 474 17.80 8.87 -10.40
CA SER A 474 17.99 8.17 -11.68
C SER A 474 17.40 9.02 -12.81
N SER A 475 17.92 8.84 -14.02
CA SER A 475 17.39 9.50 -15.23
C SER A 475 15.90 9.18 -15.50
N THR A 476 15.33 8.28 -14.71
CA THR A 476 13.94 7.82 -14.75
C THR A 476 13.05 8.49 -13.70
N ASN A 477 13.61 9.26 -12.76
CA ASN A 477 12.83 10.01 -11.79
C ASN A 477 12.22 11.28 -12.42
N MET A 478 11.08 11.68 -11.93
CA MET A 478 10.41 12.92 -12.34
C MET A 478 11.28 14.12 -11.97
N SER A 479 11.31 15.13 -12.84
CA SER A 479 11.93 16.41 -12.47
C SER A 479 11.16 17.07 -11.33
N LYS A 480 11.77 18.05 -10.63
CA LYS A 480 11.06 18.79 -9.58
C LYS A 480 9.82 19.48 -10.13
N GLU A 481 9.91 20.03 -11.33
CA GLU A 481 8.82 20.68 -12.05
C GLU A 481 7.70 19.69 -12.42
N ASP A 482 8.07 18.47 -12.85
CA ASP A 482 7.09 17.42 -13.15
C ASP A 482 6.40 16.93 -11.87
N VAL A 483 7.11 16.82 -10.74
CA VAL A 483 6.51 16.47 -9.44
C VAL A 483 5.55 17.58 -8.99
N GLU A 484 5.93 18.86 -9.09
CA GLU A 484 5.07 20.00 -8.73
C GLU A 484 3.82 20.06 -9.62
N LYS A 485 3.96 19.80 -10.92
CA LYS A 485 2.83 19.70 -11.85
C LYS A 485 1.91 18.54 -11.49
N ALA A 486 2.47 17.37 -11.17
CA ALA A 486 1.69 16.21 -10.76
C ALA A 486 0.96 16.45 -9.42
N VAL A 487 1.58 17.17 -8.47
CA VAL A 487 0.92 17.61 -7.22
C VAL A 487 -0.28 18.48 -7.52
N HIS A 488 -0.12 19.48 -8.39
CA HIS A 488 -1.22 20.38 -8.75
C HIS A 488 -2.37 19.66 -9.47
N GLU A 489 -2.06 18.74 -10.40
CA GLU A 489 -3.06 17.90 -11.05
C GLU A 489 -3.77 16.98 -10.02
N ALA A 490 -3.02 16.43 -9.07
CA ALA A 490 -3.57 15.57 -8.02
C ALA A 490 -4.54 16.34 -7.09
N GLU A 491 -4.22 17.59 -6.74
CA GLU A 491 -5.11 18.47 -5.97
C GLU A 491 -6.42 18.80 -6.71
N GLN A 492 -6.35 19.01 -8.03
CA GLN A 492 -7.55 19.21 -8.84
C GLN A 492 -8.47 17.99 -8.80
N TYR A 493 -7.92 16.79 -8.99
CA TYR A 493 -8.72 15.56 -8.91
C TYR A 493 -9.29 15.32 -7.50
N ALA A 494 -8.56 15.65 -6.43
CA ALA A 494 -9.07 15.54 -5.08
C ALA A 494 -10.31 16.41 -4.85
N ALA A 495 -10.33 17.64 -5.41
CA ALA A 495 -11.48 18.52 -5.33
C ALA A 495 -12.68 18.00 -6.14
N GLU A 496 -12.44 17.43 -7.32
CA GLU A 496 -13.49 16.79 -8.14
C GLU A 496 -14.05 15.54 -7.45
N ASP A 497 -13.17 14.69 -6.88
CA ASP A 497 -13.56 13.48 -6.16
C ASP A 497 -14.37 13.81 -4.88
N ALA A 498 -13.98 14.86 -4.13
CA ALA A 498 -14.72 15.32 -2.95
C ALA A 498 -16.13 15.81 -3.32
N LYS A 499 -16.24 16.59 -4.39
CA LYS A 499 -17.53 17.06 -4.92
C LYS A 499 -18.42 15.88 -5.34
N ARG A 500 -17.84 14.92 -6.02
CA ARG A 500 -18.56 13.73 -6.49
C ARG A 500 -19.02 12.84 -5.35
N LYS A 501 -18.20 12.70 -4.31
CA LYS A 501 -18.60 12.00 -3.08
C LYS A 501 -19.79 12.71 -2.43
N GLU A 502 -19.77 14.02 -2.29
CA GLU A 502 -20.90 14.81 -1.77
C GLU A 502 -22.17 14.60 -2.60
N GLU A 503 -22.06 14.53 -3.94
CA GLU A 503 -23.16 14.23 -4.85
C GLU A 503 -23.77 12.84 -4.60
N ILE A 504 -22.91 11.82 -4.43
CA ILE A 504 -23.33 10.44 -4.15
C ILE A 504 -23.95 10.34 -2.75
N ASP A 505 -23.31 10.91 -1.74
CA ASP A 505 -23.79 10.87 -0.36
C ASP A 505 -25.16 11.54 -0.23
N THR A 506 -25.33 12.71 -0.89
CA THR A 506 -26.61 13.44 -0.94
C THR A 506 -27.70 12.60 -1.61
N ARG A 507 -27.38 11.93 -2.71
CA ARG A 507 -28.33 11.04 -3.40
C ARG A 507 -28.73 9.85 -2.54
N ASN A 508 -27.75 9.19 -1.91
CA ASN A 508 -27.99 8.05 -1.01
C ASN A 508 -28.86 8.45 0.18
N GLN A 509 -28.65 9.63 0.77
CA GLN A 509 -29.51 10.16 1.83
C GLN A 509 -30.94 10.41 1.34
N GLY A 510 -31.11 10.95 0.13
CA GLY A 510 -32.40 11.12 -0.51
C GLY A 510 -33.13 9.78 -0.73
N ASP A 511 -32.45 8.79 -1.29
CA ASP A 511 -33.01 7.46 -1.53
C ASP A 511 -33.38 6.77 -0.21
N GLN A 512 -32.54 6.88 0.82
CA GLN A 512 -32.85 6.34 2.15
C GLN A 512 -34.09 7.00 2.77
N MET A 513 -34.22 8.33 2.65
CA MET A 513 -35.37 9.07 3.15
C MET A 513 -36.66 8.68 2.40
N VAL A 514 -36.59 8.46 1.09
CA VAL A 514 -37.71 7.93 0.29
C VAL A 514 -38.14 6.56 0.85
N TYR A 515 -37.20 5.64 0.99
CA TYR A 515 -37.48 4.29 1.48
C TYR A 515 -38.10 4.28 2.90
N GLN A 516 -37.52 5.07 3.82
CA GLN A 516 -38.05 5.17 5.20
C GLN A 516 -39.47 5.74 5.21
N THR A 517 -39.70 6.78 4.42
CA THR A 517 -41.04 7.42 4.35
C THR A 517 -42.07 6.50 3.76
N GLU A 518 -41.80 5.78 2.67
CA GLU A 518 -42.70 4.80 2.07
C GLU A 518 -43.07 3.71 3.06
N ARG A 519 -42.06 3.13 3.70
CA ARG A 519 -42.27 2.08 4.69
C ARG A 519 -43.12 2.56 5.86
N THR A 520 -42.86 3.74 6.37
CA THR A 520 -43.62 4.33 7.48
C THR A 520 -45.07 4.61 7.07
N LEU A 521 -45.32 5.10 5.87
CA LEU A 521 -46.66 5.33 5.35
C LEU A 521 -47.46 4.01 5.17
N GLU A 522 -46.80 2.93 4.76
CA GLU A 522 -47.38 1.58 4.67
C GLU A 522 -47.73 1.02 6.05
N GLU A 523 -46.80 1.14 7.02
CA GLU A 523 -47.02 0.65 8.40
C GLU A 523 -48.15 1.40 9.12
N LEU A 524 -48.35 2.65 8.80
CA LEU A 524 -49.36 3.51 9.42
C LEU A 524 -50.75 3.38 8.82
N GLY A 525 -50.86 3.08 7.56
CA GLY A 525 -52.14 2.88 6.86
C GLY A 525 -53.14 4.02 7.10
N ASP A 526 -54.32 3.70 7.68
CA ASP A 526 -55.39 4.64 7.95
C ASP A 526 -55.30 5.36 9.30
N LYS A 527 -54.16 5.23 10.03
CA LYS A 527 -53.99 5.85 11.35
C LYS A 527 -53.49 7.32 11.27
N VAL A 528 -53.20 7.80 10.08
CA VAL A 528 -52.70 9.17 9.81
C VAL A 528 -53.84 10.00 9.25
N ASP A 529 -53.91 11.27 9.68
CA ASP A 529 -54.84 12.24 9.09
C ASP A 529 -54.63 12.36 7.58
N ALA A 530 -55.74 12.35 6.82
CA ALA A 530 -55.67 12.35 5.35
C ALA A 530 -54.93 13.58 4.77
N ALA A 531 -55.00 14.73 5.44
CA ALA A 531 -54.32 15.95 5.01
C ALA A 531 -52.80 15.87 5.26
N GLU A 532 -52.38 15.31 6.40
CA GLU A 532 -50.96 15.10 6.72
C GLU A 532 -50.31 14.03 5.82
N LYS A 533 -51.05 12.93 5.57
CA LYS A 533 -50.60 11.91 4.62
C LYS A 533 -50.39 12.51 3.22
N ALA A 534 -51.32 13.34 2.75
CA ALA A 534 -51.21 14.00 1.46
C ALA A 534 -50.00 14.99 1.38
N GLU A 535 -49.66 15.69 2.47
CA GLU A 535 -48.52 16.57 2.55
C GLU A 535 -47.20 15.75 2.46
N VAL A 536 -47.06 14.65 3.21
CA VAL A 536 -45.92 13.76 3.17
C VAL A 536 -45.77 13.11 1.79
N GLU A 537 -46.85 12.59 1.20
CA GLU A 537 -46.83 12.00 -0.14
C GLU A 537 -46.46 13.03 -1.23
N SER A 538 -46.87 14.28 -1.08
CA SER A 538 -46.48 15.36 -2.01
C SER A 538 -44.97 15.60 -1.98
N LYS A 539 -44.37 15.70 -0.77
CA LYS A 539 -42.94 15.90 -0.61
C LYS A 539 -42.13 14.66 -0.99
N LEU A 540 -42.65 13.49 -0.73
CA LEU A 540 -42.05 12.22 -1.17
C LEU A 540 -41.98 12.14 -2.70
N ASN A 541 -43.06 12.48 -3.39
CA ASN A 541 -43.07 12.51 -4.86
C ASN A 541 -42.16 13.59 -5.43
N GLU A 542 -42.08 14.78 -4.80
CA GLU A 542 -41.14 15.83 -5.17
C GLU A 542 -39.69 15.34 -5.08
N LEU A 543 -39.30 14.67 -3.99
CA LEU A 543 -37.97 14.11 -3.82
C LEU A 543 -37.68 13.00 -4.85
N LYS A 544 -38.63 12.09 -5.11
CA LYS A 544 -38.49 11.04 -6.14
C LYS A 544 -38.27 11.59 -7.54
N GLU A 545 -38.95 12.68 -7.92
CA GLU A 545 -38.75 13.34 -9.20
C GLU A 545 -37.39 14.04 -9.25
N THR A 546 -36.98 14.70 -8.15
CA THR A 546 -35.70 15.39 -8.05
C THR A 546 -34.51 14.40 -8.12
N LEU A 547 -34.66 13.20 -7.53
CA LEU A 547 -33.66 12.13 -7.57
C LEU A 547 -33.42 11.57 -8.99
N LYS A 548 -34.35 11.78 -9.94
CA LYS A 548 -34.11 11.41 -11.36
C LYS A 548 -33.15 12.38 -12.06
N GLY A 549 -32.98 13.59 -11.52
CA GLY A 549 -32.07 14.60 -12.02
C GLY A 549 -30.65 14.45 -11.46
N SER A 550 -29.75 15.39 -11.78
CA SER A 550 -28.38 15.45 -11.32
C SER A 550 -28.05 16.71 -10.48
N ASP A 551 -29.06 17.49 -10.11
CA ASP A 551 -28.89 18.70 -9.30
C ASP A 551 -28.82 18.36 -7.81
N THR A 552 -27.60 18.28 -7.27
CA THR A 552 -27.32 17.97 -5.87
C THR A 552 -27.96 18.93 -4.89
N ALA A 553 -27.98 20.22 -5.21
CA ALA A 553 -28.60 21.24 -4.34
C ALA A 553 -30.13 21.05 -4.27
N ALA A 554 -30.77 20.73 -5.40
CA ALA A 554 -32.19 20.44 -5.46
C ALA A 554 -32.52 19.13 -4.68
N ILE A 555 -31.72 18.09 -4.80
CA ILE A 555 -31.89 16.82 -4.06
C ILE A 555 -31.78 17.09 -2.55
N LYS A 556 -30.77 17.82 -2.11
CA LYS A 556 -30.58 18.17 -0.70
C LYS A 556 -31.78 18.94 -0.14
N ALA A 557 -32.23 19.97 -0.84
CA ALA A 557 -33.37 20.78 -0.42
C ALA A 557 -34.68 19.94 -0.36
N ALA A 558 -34.92 19.06 -1.33
CA ALA A 558 -36.09 18.17 -1.34
C ALA A 558 -36.03 17.14 -0.21
N THR A 559 -34.84 16.60 0.09
CA THR A 559 -34.61 15.68 1.20
C THR A 559 -34.88 16.36 2.54
N GLU A 560 -34.36 17.56 2.75
CA GLU A 560 -34.62 18.35 3.96
C GLU A 560 -36.11 18.68 4.12
N ALA A 561 -36.80 19.06 3.05
CA ALA A 561 -38.21 19.36 3.07
C ALA A 561 -39.07 18.13 3.45
N LEU A 562 -38.75 16.96 2.89
CA LEU A 562 -39.42 15.69 3.26
C LEU A 562 -39.12 15.32 4.72
N THR A 563 -37.88 15.46 5.15
CA THR A 563 -37.45 15.21 6.52
C THR A 563 -38.23 16.02 7.54
N GLN A 564 -38.44 17.32 7.29
CA GLN A 564 -39.19 18.20 8.18
C GLN A 564 -40.66 17.79 8.32
N VAL A 565 -41.31 17.40 7.23
CA VAL A 565 -42.70 16.96 7.25
C VAL A 565 -42.82 15.59 7.91
N PHE A 566 -41.87 14.70 7.64
CA PHE A 566 -41.78 13.38 8.25
C PHE A 566 -41.62 13.42 9.77
N TYR A 567 -40.74 14.30 10.28
CA TYR A 567 -40.55 14.51 11.72
C TYR A 567 -41.83 15.02 12.40
N LYS A 568 -42.53 15.97 11.79
CA LYS A 568 -43.82 16.48 12.32
C LYS A 568 -44.86 15.37 12.43
N LEU A 569 -44.91 14.48 11.44
CA LEU A 569 -45.80 13.31 11.47
C LEU A 569 -45.41 12.34 12.60
N SER A 570 -44.13 12.05 12.74
CA SER A 570 -43.60 11.15 13.77
C SER A 570 -43.82 11.70 15.19
N GLU A 571 -43.63 12.99 15.41
CA GLU A 571 -43.86 13.64 16.70
C GLU A 571 -45.32 13.59 17.14
N LYS A 572 -46.26 13.87 16.22
CA LYS A 572 -47.69 13.77 16.51
C LYS A 572 -48.15 12.34 16.82
N MET A 573 -47.57 11.38 16.15
CA MET A 573 -47.84 9.97 16.42
C MET A 573 -47.37 9.53 17.80
N TYR A 574 -46.19 9.99 18.20
CA TYR A 574 -45.68 9.72 19.54
C TYR A 574 -46.57 10.34 20.61
N GLN A 575 -47.14 11.52 20.37
CA GLN A 575 -48.13 12.17 21.24
C GLN A 575 -49.48 11.46 21.28
N GLN A 576 -49.95 10.89 20.16
CA GLN A 576 -51.21 10.10 20.11
C GLN A 576 -51.06 8.70 20.72
N ALA A 577 -49.88 8.09 20.62
CA ALA A 577 -49.60 6.78 21.22
C ALA A 577 -49.45 6.85 22.75
N ASN A 578 -49.24 8.05 23.33
CA ASN A 578 -49.01 8.23 24.76
C ASN A 578 -49.84 9.44 25.33
N PRO A 579 -51.18 9.34 25.40
CA PRO A 579 -52.04 10.47 25.77
C PRO A 579 -51.94 10.94 27.24
N GLN A 580 -51.08 10.31 28.08
CA GLN A 580 -50.90 10.65 29.51
C GLN A 580 -49.44 11.03 29.88
N GLY A 581 -48.62 11.38 28.94
CA GLY A 581 -47.27 11.85 29.22
C GLY A 581 -47.24 13.38 29.52
N GLN A 582 -46.94 13.77 30.73
CA GLN A 582 -46.63 15.15 31.09
C GLN A 582 -45.51 15.71 30.20
N PRO A 583 -45.59 16.95 29.75
CA PRO A 583 -44.48 17.55 29.01
C PRO A 583 -43.29 17.81 29.98
N GLY A 584 -42.25 16.99 29.85
CA GLY A 584 -41.03 17.22 30.63
C GLY A 584 -40.20 16.01 31.05
N ALA A 585 -40.50 14.78 30.58
CA ALA A 585 -39.66 13.64 30.89
C ALA A 585 -38.83 13.25 29.66
N ASN A 586 -37.56 13.53 29.67
CA ASN A 586 -36.52 13.01 28.76
C ASN A 586 -36.44 11.49 29.01
N PRO A 587 -36.62 10.59 28.02
CA PRO A 587 -36.48 9.16 28.22
C PRO A 587 -35.00 8.77 28.20
N GLY A 588 -34.32 8.97 29.32
CA GLY A 588 -32.89 8.65 29.44
C GLY A 588 -32.31 8.86 30.84
N CYS A 589 -33.11 9.27 31.82
CA CYS A 589 -32.62 9.43 33.19
C CYS A 589 -33.25 8.39 34.12
N ASP A 590 -32.41 7.54 34.70
CA ASP A 590 -32.75 6.66 35.83
C ASP A 590 -33.26 7.50 37.03
N PRO A 591 -34.41 7.16 37.67
CA PRO A 591 -34.97 7.92 38.77
C PRO A 591 -34.08 8.02 40.03
N ASN A 592 -32.90 7.38 40.03
CA ASN A 592 -31.97 7.34 41.16
C ASN A 592 -30.73 8.23 41.04
N CYS A 593 -30.59 9.05 40.01
CA CYS A 593 -29.50 10.01 39.89
C CYS A 593 -29.81 11.31 40.64
N GLN A 594 -29.26 11.42 41.82
CA GLN A 594 -29.19 12.69 42.54
C GLN A 594 -27.96 13.50 42.09
N GLY A 595 -28.19 14.52 41.26
CA GLY A 595 -27.30 15.66 41.09
C GLY A 595 -26.02 15.43 40.31
N GLY A 596 -26.03 15.78 39.03
CA GLY A 596 -24.83 15.84 38.19
C GLY A 596 -25.25 15.84 36.72
N ASP A 597 -24.77 16.83 35.98
CA ASP A 597 -25.00 17.10 34.56
C ASP A 597 -24.89 15.80 33.70
N CYS A 598 -26.00 15.39 33.10
CA CYS A 598 -26.01 14.24 32.19
C CYS A 598 -25.93 14.73 30.74
N GLY A 599 -24.86 14.35 30.03
CA GLY A 599 -24.90 14.26 28.57
C GLY A 599 -24.39 15.45 27.79
N LYS A 600 -23.34 16.12 28.25
CA LYS A 600 -22.54 17.01 27.38
C LYS A 600 -21.06 16.75 27.63
N ASP A 601 -20.27 16.70 26.55
CA ASP A 601 -18.81 16.77 26.65
C ASP A 601 -18.36 18.21 26.96
N ASP A 602 -17.08 18.39 27.26
CA ASP A 602 -16.47 19.71 27.52
C ASP A 602 -16.57 20.69 26.32
N ASN A 603 -17.09 20.23 25.16
CA ASN A 603 -17.32 21.01 23.94
C ASN A 603 -18.80 21.20 23.58
N GLY A 604 -19.76 20.71 24.39
CA GLY A 604 -21.19 20.97 24.20
C GLY A 604 -21.94 20.18 23.15
N GLN A 605 -21.40 19.04 22.67
CA GLN A 605 -22.07 18.14 21.72
C GLN A 605 -22.92 17.06 22.43
N GLN A 606 -24.10 16.77 21.89
CA GLN A 606 -25.00 15.73 22.38
C GLN A 606 -24.68 14.38 21.74
N TYR A 607 -24.55 13.32 22.57
CA TYR A 607 -24.46 11.93 22.10
C TYR A 607 -25.85 11.30 21.98
N TYR A 608 -26.02 10.46 20.94
CA TYR A 608 -27.15 9.56 20.78
C TYR A 608 -26.64 8.13 20.91
N ASP A 609 -27.04 7.44 21.99
CA ASP A 609 -26.82 6.00 22.11
C ASP A 609 -27.81 5.24 21.20
N ALA A 610 -27.27 4.38 20.35
CA ALA A 610 -28.05 3.42 19.58
C ALA A 610 -28.08 2.08 20.33
N ASP A 611 -29.19 1.79 21.00
CA ASP A 611 -29.46 0.46 21.56
C ASP A 611 -29.72 -0.54 20.43
N TYR A 612 -28.83 -1.55 20.27
CA TYR A 612 -29.23 -2.77 19.56
C TYR A 612 -29.26 -3.95 20.51
N THR A 613 -30.39 -4.63 20.48
CA THR A 613 -30.52 -5.93 21.11
C THR A 613 -29.87 -7.00 20.23
N VAL A 614 -28.85 -7.66 20.77
CA VAL A 614 -28.29 -8.89 20.21
C VAL A 614 -29.33 -9.98 20.39
N VAL A 615 -29.88 -10.53 19.30
CA VAL A 615 -30.68 -11.74 19.32
C VAL A 615 -29.73 -12.92 19.24
N ASP A 616 -29.52 -13.61 20.35
CA ASP A 616 -28.84 -14.90 20.38
C ASP A 616 -29.74 -15.94 19.69
N ASP A 617 -29.33 -16.39 18.51
CA ASP A 617 -29.88 -17.57 17.82
C ASP A 617 -29.07 -18.83 18.20
N ASP A 618 -29.20 -19.26 19.46
CA ASP A 618 -28.82 -20.61 19.89
C ASP A 618 -30.06 -21.32 20.45
N LYS A 619 -30.85 -21.94 19.55
CA LYS A 619 -31.67 -23.15 19.81
C LYS A 619 -32.34 -23.66 18.54
N LYS A 620 -31.64 -24.49 17.75
CA LYS A 620 -32.14 -25.85 17.38
C LYS A 620 -31.10 -26.54 16.50
#